data_941def550dfa5211a2f3f4ff4f928c9e
#
_entry.id   941def550dfa5211a2f3f4ff4f928c9e
#
_cell.length_a   1.000
_cell.length_b   1.000
_cell.length_c   1.000
_cell.angle_alpha   90.00
_cell.angle_beta   90.00
_cell.angle_gamma   90.00
#
_symmetry.space_group_name_H-M   'P 1'
#
loop_
_entity.id
_entity.type
_entity.pdbx_description
1 polymer ?
#
loop_
_entity_poly.entity_id
_entity_poly.type
_entity_poly.pdbx_seq_one_letter_code
_entity_poly.pdbx_strand_id
1 'polypeptide(L)'
;EQNPITTQVEPGDSLAELFHAYTRLNNVFSDLSVDMWLYISRNIFLQKNMQGEVGSSTMPHKINPIFFENAEGNLDVANNNFVFLASRVTKSRMQRDLSGSTVFRNFGVGFAHSLLSYKNLVGGISRLTPNNKQASAELEENWNILSEAVQTVLRKSGDVSAYNKIKKLTRGKPLNRKSYIDMVESLDLKPDDKSVLLSLSPATYLGEIAKILEDL
;
A
#
# COMPACT_ATOMS: atom_id res chain seq x y z
N GLU A 1 26.47 10.88 15.69
CA GLU A 1 27.37 12.02 15.54
C GLU A 1 27.22 12.93 16.76
N GLN A 2 28.33 13.52 17.25
CA GLN A 2 28.27 14.36 18.43
C GLN A 2 27.88 15.79 18.04
N ASN A 3 26.89 16.36 18.74
CA ASN A 3 26.52 17.77 18.54
C ASN A 3 27.67 18.71 18.97
N PRO A 4 28.08 19.66 18.15
CA PRO A 4 29.17 20.58 18.47
C PRO A 4 28.81 21.56 19.58
N ILE A 5 27.55 21.90 19.73
CA ILE A 5 27.01 22.80 20.76
C ILE A 5 25.68 22.21 21.27
N THR A 6 25.55 22.10 22.59
CA THR A 6 24.33 21.65 23.25
C THR A 6 23.99 22.54 24.45
N THR A 7 22.80 22.36 24.99
CA THR A 7 22.42 22.79 26.35
C THR A 7 23.00 21.78 27.38
N GLN A 8 22.56 21.79 28.63
CA GLN A 8 22.98 20.81 29.65
C GLN A 8 22.76 19.37 29.18
N VAL A 9 21.76 19.13 28.34
CA VAL A 9 21.42 17.84 27.75
C VAL A 9 21.30 17.98 26.22
N GLU A 10 21.33 16.87 25.52
CA GLU A 10 21.08 16.80 24.09
C GLU A 10 19.69 17.37 23.78
N PRO A 11 19.52 18.21 22.71
CA PRO A 11 18.27 18.91 22.43
C PRO A 11 17.11 18.02 21.97
N GLY A 12 17.31 16.74 21.78
CA GLY A 12 16.26 15.77 21.44
C GLY A 12 15.91 15.72 19.95
N ASP A 13 16.62 16.45 19.10
CA ASP A 13 16.34 16.50 17.66
C ASP A 13 16.56 15.16 16.97
N SER A 14 17.65 14.47 17.31
CA SER A 14 17.94 13.11 16.80
C SER A 14 16.89 12.07 17.21
N LEU A 15 16.32 12.22 18.41
CA LEU A 15 15.20 11.39 18.85
C LEU A 15 13.93 11.70 18.07
N ALA A 16 13.66 12.99 17.80
CA ALA A 16 12.53 13.40 16.98
C ALA A 16 12.63 12.84 15.55
N GLU A 17 13.82 12.91 14.96
CA GLU A 17 14.11 12.30 13.64
C GLU A 17 13.79 10.79 13.65
N LEU A 18 14.26 10.07 14.67
CA LEU A 18 13.98 8.65 14.83
C LEU A 18 12.47 8.36 14.90
N PHE A 19 11.72 9.11 15.71
CA PHE A 19 10.27 8.93 15.84
C PHE A 19 9.52 9.24 14.54
N HIS A 20 9.93 10.27 13.81
CA HIS A 20 9.39 10.57 12.50
C HIS A 20 9.70 9.46 11.47
N ALA A 21 10.90 8.88 11.51
CA ALA A 21 11.27 7.75 10.66
C ALA A 21 10.40 6.53 10.95
N TYR A 22 10.17 6.20 12.22
CA TYR A 22 9.26 5.12 12.61
C TYR A 22 7.81 5.40 12.19
N THR A 23 7.33 6.62 12.35
CA THR A 23 5.97 7.00 11.90
C THR A 23 5.81 6.78 10.39
N ARG A 24 6.81 7.16 9.59
CA ARG A 24 6.79 6.94 8.14
C ARG A 24 6.81 5.45 7.78
N LEU A 25 7.65 4.66 8.45
CA LEU A 25 7.69 3.21 8.27
C LEU A 25 6.36 2.55 8.64
N ASN A 26 5.81 2.92 9.79
CA ASN A 26 4.53 2.41 10.26
C ASN A 26 3.38 2.74 9.30
N ASN A 27 3.38 3.91 8.67
CA ASN A 27 2.37 4.27 7.67
C ASN A 27 2.40 3.32 6.47
N VAL A 28 3.58 2.91 5.99
CA VAL A 28 3.71 1.92 4.91
C VAL A 28 3.11 0.58 5.33
N PHE A 29 3.35 0.14 6.55
CA PHE A 29 2.80 -1.11 7.06
C PHE A 29 1.31 -1.03 7.39
N SER A 30 0.81 0.12 7.79
CA SER A 30 -0.63 0.36 7.97
C SER A 30 -1.35 0.26 6.62
N ASP A 31 -0.81 0.88 5.58
CA ASP A 31 -1.31 0.81 4.21
C ASP A 31 -1.33 -0.65 3.70
N LEU A 32 -0.23 -1.38 3.89
CA LEU A 32 -0.18 -2.81 3.60
C LEU A 32 -1.27 -3.60 4.34
N SER A 33 -1.55 -3.26 5.60
CA SER A 33 -2.59 -3.94 6.39
C SER A 33 -3.98 -3.77 5.78
N VAL A 34 -4.30 -2.55 5.38
CA VAL A 34 -5.56 -2.19 4.71
C VAL A 34 -5.68 -2.91 3.35
N ASP A 35 -4.61 -2.91 2.56
CA ASP A 35 -4.58 -3.60 1.26
C ASP A 35 -4.81 -5.11 1.42
N MET A 36 -4.13 -5.76 2.37
CA MET A 36 -4.32 -7.18 2.61
C MET A 36 -5.74 -7.49 3.09
N TRP A 37 -6.32 -6.64 3.93
CA TRP A 37 -7.72 -6.75 4.35
C TRP A 37 -8.66 -6.70 3.15
N LEU A 38 -8.48 -5.74 2.24
CA LEU A 38 -9.26 -5.58 1.02
C LEU A 38 -9.09 -6.79 0.09
N TYR A 39 -7.88 -7.26 -0.16
CA TYR A 39 -7.64 -8.42 -1.02
C TYR A 39 -8.23 -9.71 -0.45
N ILE A 40 -8.20 -9.91 0.87
CA ILE A 40 -8.85 -11.04 1.53
C ILE A 40 -10.38 -10.92 1.39
N SER A 41 -10.97 -9.75 1.62
CA SER A 41 -12.42 -9.53 1.50
C SER A 41 -12.96 -9.79 0.08
N ARG A 42 -12.10 -9.59 -0.94
CA ARG A 42 -12.40 -9.86 -2.37
C ARG A 42 -12.01 -11.27 -2.82
N ASN A 43 -11.52 -12.11 -1.92
CA ASN A 43 -10.99 -13.45 -2.21
C ASN A 43 -9.82 -13.47 -3.22
N ILE A 44 -9.09 -12.37 -3.37
CA ILE A 44 -7.84 -12.32 -4.14
C ILE A 44 -6.74 -13.08 -3.41
N PHE A 45 -6.70 -12.97 -2.08
CA PHE A 45 -5.94 -13.83 -1.20
C PHE A 45 -6.86 -14.68 -0.32
N LEU A 46 -6.49 -15.93 -0.13
CA LEU A 46 -7.16 -16.87 0.79
C LEU A 46 -6.30 -17.01 2.05
N GLN A 47 -6.93 -17.04 3.20
CA GLN A 47 -6.28 -17.34 4.48
C GLN A 47 -6.30 -18.83 4.76
N LYS A 48 -5.16 -19.39 5.16
CA LYS A 48 -5.07 -20.77 5.64
C LYS A 48 -5.75 -20.88 7.02
N ASN A 49 -6.69 -21.81 7.15
CA ASN A 49 -7.27 -22.17 8.44
C ASN A 49 -6.21 -22.82 9.34
N MET A 50 -6.09 -22.34 10.56
CA MET A 50 -5.30 -23.02 11.58
C MET A 50 -6.24 -23.79 12.51
N GLN A 51 -5.85 -25.02 12.82
CA GLN A 51 -6.62 -25.89 13.71
C GLN A 51 -6.77 -25.23 15.09
N GLY A 52 -8.01 -25.02 15.55
CA GLY A 52 -8.30 -24.39 16.84
C GLY A 52 -8.59 -22.88 16.79
N GLU A 53 -8.54 -22.21 15.63
CA GLU A 53 -9.00 -20.84 15.50
C GLU A 53 -10.52 -20.75 15.39
N VAL A 54 -11.14 -19.95 16.24
CA VAL A 54 -12.57 -19.64 16.20
C VAL A 54 -12.76 -18.36 15.40
N GLY A 55 -13.40 -18.47 14.22
CA GLY A 55 -13.58 -17.31 13.33
C GLY A 55 -14.52 -16.23 13.88
N SER A 56 -15.66 -16.64 14.42
CA SER A 56 -16.66 -15.75 15.01
C SER A 56 -17.56 -16.57 15.92
N SER A 57 -17.99 -15.98 17.02
CA SER A 57 -18.98 -16.60 17.92
C SER A 57 -20.35 -16.80 17.23
N THR A 58 -20.65 -16.00 16.21
CA THR A 58 -21.94 -15.98 15.50
C THR A 58 -21.88 -16.69 14.14
N MET A 59 -20.72 -16.66 13.47
CA MET A 59 -20.52 -17.26 12.15
C MET A 59 -19.24 -18.12 12.14
N PRO A 60 -19.31 -19.40 12.52
CA PRO A 60 -18.13 -20.26 12.68
C PRO A 60 -17.29 -20.45 11.40
N HIS A 61 -17.90 -20.26 10.23
CA HIS A 61 -17.22 -20.39 8.93
C HIS A 61 -16.50 -19.13 8.48
N LYS A 62 -16.67 -17.99 9.19
CA LYS A 62 -16.05 -16.71 8.84
C LYS A 62 -14.63 -16.65 9.37
N ILE A 63 -13.67 -16.50 8.48
CA ILE A 63 -12.27 -16.25 8.82
C ILE A 63 -12.01 -14.75 8.71
N ASN A 64 -11.73 -14.11 9.85
CA ASN A 64 -11.40 -12.68 9.88
C ASN A 64 -9.90 -12.47 9.61
N PRO A 65 -9.50 -11.38 8.92
CA PRO A 65 -8.11 -11.02 8.73
C PRO A 65 -7.51 -10.36 9.98
N ILE A 66 -7.68 -10.99 11.15
CA ILE A 66 -7.40 -10.44 12.48
C ILE A 66 -5.94 -9.98 12.65
N PHE A 67 -5.00 -10.61 11.95
CA PHE A 67 -3.61 -10.23 12.00
C PHE A 67 -3.37 -8.84 11.42
N PHE A 68 -4.03 -8.53 10.31
CA PHE A 68 -3.94 -7.23 9.64
C PHE A 68 -4.72 -6.16 10.38
N GLU A 69 -5.93 -6.47 10.87
CA GLU A 69 -6.72 -5.57 11.71
C GLU A 69 -5.98 -5.21 13.00
N ASN A 70 -5.34 -6.19 13.64
CA ASN A 70 -4.55 -5.99 14.84
C ASN A 70 -3.27 -5.18 14.55
N ALA A 71 -2.61 -5.43 13.40
CA ALA A 71 -1.44 -4.66 13.00
C ALA A 71 -1.80 -3.20 12.77
N GLU A 72 -2.86 -2.92 11.98
CA GLU A 72 -3.35 -1.56 11.70
C GLU A 72 -3.61 -0.79 12.99
N GLY A 73 -4.45 -1.32 13.89
CA GLY A 73 -4.79 -0.63 15.12
C GLY A 73 -3.59 -0.36 16.04
N ASN A 74 -2.63 -1.30 16.13
CA ASN A 74 -1.42 -1.07 16.92
C ASN A 74 -0.46 -0.06 16.26
N LEU A 75 -0.38 -0.01 14.93
CA LEU A 75 0.41 1.00 14.22
C LEU A 75 -0.14 2.41 14.44
N ASP A 76 -1.45 2.58 14.47
CA ASP A 76 -2.09 3.85 14.75
C ASP A 76 -1.77 4.34 16.17
N VAL A 77 -1.83 3.45 17.16
CA VAL A 77 -1.43 3.76 18.55
C VAL A 77 0.05 4.14 18.62
N ALA A 78 0.92 3.37 17.93
CA ALA A 78 2.36 3.66 17.87
C ALA A 78 2.63 5.03 17.26
N ASN A 79 2.01 5.34 16.12
CA ASN A 79 2.18 6.60 15.40
C ASN A 79 1.72 7.79 16.23
N ASN A 80 0.57 7.69 16.90
CA ASN A 80 0.11 8.75 17.80
C ASN A 80 1.14 9.01 18.92
N ASN A 81 1.71 7.95 19.48
CA ASN A 81 2.75 8.07 20.50
C ASN A 81 4.03 8.73 19.94
N PHE A 82 4.52 8.29 18.78
CA PHE A 82 5.73 8.84 18.17
C PHE A 82 5.57 10.30 17.72
N VAL A 83 4.43 10.69 17.15
CA VAL A 83 4.17 12.08 16.78
C VAL A 83 4.17 12.99 18.02
N PHE A 84 3.53 12.56 19.11
CA PHE A 84 3.58 13.26 20.38
C PHE A 84 5.01 13.38 20.89
N LEU A 85 5.75 12.27 20.94
CA LEU A 85 7.13 12.23 21.43
C LEU A 85 8.05 13.12 20.59
N ALA A 86 7.99 13.05 19.26
CA ALA A 86 8.80 13.86 18.37
C ALA A 86 8.58 15.37 18.61
N SER A 87 7.33 15.77 18.79
CA SER A 87 7.01 17.17 19.06
C SER A 87 7.43 17.63 20.47
N ARG A 88 7.57 16.69 21.40
CA ARG A 88 7.80 17.04 22.82
C ARG A 88 9.27 16.96 23.21
N VAL A 89 10.05 16.00 22.68
CA VAL A 89 11.45 15.83 23.06
C VAL A 89 12.34 17.01 22.72
N THR A 90 11.98 17.77 21.69
CA THR A 90 12.73 18.97 21.24
C THR A 90 12.44 20.22 22.06
N LYS A 91 11.54 20.15 23.07
CA LYS A 91 11.14 21.30 23.88
C LYS A 91 11.69 21.18 25.29
N SER A 92 12.43 22.19 25.72
CA SER A 92 12.92 22.32 27.08
C SER A 92 12.82 23.76 27.58
N ARG A 93 12.99 23.96 28.86
CA ARG A 93 13.07 25.30 29.48
C ARG A 93 14.51 25.59 29.84
N MET A 94 15.05 26.68 29.34
CA MET A 94 16.43 27.08 29.57
C MET A 94 17.40 25.94 29.19
N GLN A 95 18.19 25.46 30.13
CA GLN A 95 19.17 24.41 29.89
C GLN A 95 18.60 22.99 30.02
N ARG A 96 17.59 22.82 30.88
CA ARG A 96 16.92 21.54 31.17
C ARG A 96 15.65 21.74 31.97
N ASP A 97 14.64 20.93 31.72
CA ASP A 97 13.47 20.78 32.62
C ASP A 97 13.19 19.31 32.95
N LEU A 98 12.40 19.05 34.00
CA LEU A 98 12.07 17.70 34.46
C LEU A 98 10.87 17.10 33.74
N SER A 99 10.12 17.85 32.95
CA SER A 99 8.98 17.32 32.21
C SER A 99 9.39 16.26 31.19
N GLY A 100 10.61 16.32 30.68
CA GLY A 100 11.20 15.29 29.81
C GLY A 100 11.23 13.91 30.44
N SER A 101 11.49 13.81 31.76
CA SER A 101 11.57 12.52 32.45
C SER A 101 10.25 11.74 32.43
N THR A 102 9.11 12.42 32.47
CA THR A 102 7.79 11.82 32.34
C THR A 102 7.54 11.31 30.92
N VAL A 103 7.93 12.08 29.93
CA VAL A 103 7.75 11.76 28.50
C VAL A 103 8.60 10.57 28.09
N PHE A 104 9.85 10.52 28.50
CA PHE A 104 10.81 9.46 28.16
C PHE A 104 10.37 8.07 28.64
N ARG A 105 9.60 7.98 29.71
CA ARG A 105 9.02 6.70 30.17
C ARG A 105 8.04 6.09 29.16
N ASN A 106 7.54 6.86 28.21
CA ASN A 106 6.59 6.41 27.20
C ASN A 106 7.27 5.98 25.86
N PHE A 107 8.58 6.09 25.72
CA PHE A 107 9.28 5.70 24.50
C PHE A 107 9.01 4.23 24.12
N GLY A 108 9.09 3.34 25.10
CA GLY A 108 8.86 1.91 24.91
C GLY A 108 7.46 1.56 24.41
N VAL A 109 6.46 2.39 24.67
CA VAL A 109 5.07 2.13 24.25
C VAL A 109 4.94 2.11 22.72
N GLY A 110 5.41 3.15 22.05
CA GLY A 110 5.37 3.23 20.58
C GLY A 110 6.14 2.09 19.90
N PHE A 111 7.35 1.79 20.41
CA PHE A 111 8.16 0.69 19.89
C PHE A 111 7.53 -0.69 20.13
N ALA A 112 6.90 -0.91 21.30
CA ALA A 112 6.22 -2.16 21.61
C ALA A 112 5.02 -2.41 20.69
N HIS A 113 4.18 -1.39 20.46
CA HIS A 113 3.07 -1.47 19.53
C HIS A 113 3.56 -1.71 18.09
N SER A 114 4.61 -1.01 17.63
CA SER A 114 5.20 -1.24 16.31
C SER A 114 5.72 -2.68 16.18
N LEU A 115 6.46 -3.18 17.16
CA LEU A 115 7.00 -4.55 17.13
C LEU A 115 5.88 -5.60 17.10
N LEU A 116 4.82 -5.40 17.89
CA LEU A 116 3.64 -6.28 17.88
C LEU A 116 3.00 -6.31 16.49
N SER A 117 2.83 -5.14 15.86
CA SER A 117 2.28 -5.04 14.52
C SER A 117 3.14 -5.74 13.48
N TYR A 118 4.45 -5.57 13.51
CA TYR A 118 5.36 -6.24 12.58
C TYR A 118 5.29 -7.77 12.69
N LYS A 119 5.18 -8.29 13.93
CA LYS A 119 4.97 -9.73 14.15
C LYS A 119 3.62 -10.20 13.63
N ASN A 120 2.56 -9.40 13.79
CA ASN A 120 1.25 -9.71 13.24
C ASN A 120 1.29 -9.71 11.70
N LEU A 121 1.92 -8.72 11.07
CA LEU A 121 2.06 -8.69 9.62
C LEU A 121 2.78 -9.93 9.08
N VAL A 122 3.92 -10.30 9.66
CA VAL A 122 4.64 -11.53 9.29
C VAL A 122 3.77 -12.77 9.47
N GLY A 123 3.07 -12.87 10.60
CA GLY A 123 2.12 -13.96 10.87
C GLY A 123 0.95 -14.00 9.89
N GLY A 124 0.39 -12.85 9.54
CA GLY A 124 -0.69 -12.72 8.58
C GLY A 124 -0.26 -13.13 7.17
N ILE A 125 0.84 -12.57 6.68
CA ILE A 125 1.39 -12.86 5.34
C ILE A 125 1.72 -14.34 5.18
N SER A 126 2.32 -14.97 6.19
CA SER A 126 2.67 -16.40 6.14
C SER A 126 1.48 -17.35 5.96
N ARG A 127 0.28 -16.86 6.22
CA ARG A 127 -1.00 -17.59 6.08
C ARG A 127 -1.73 -17.32 4.79
N LEU A 128 -1.24 -16.40 3.95
CA LEU A 128 -1.89 -16.06 2.69
C LEU A 128 -1.52 -17.04 1.60
N THR A 129 -2.47 -17.27 0.71
CA THR A 129 -2.27 -18.00 -0.55
C THR A 129 -2.97 -17.21 -1.64
N PRO A 130 -2.29 -16.86 -2.76
CA PRO A 130 -2.92 -16.21 -3.89
C PRO A 130 -4.06 -17.07 -4.47
N ASN A 131 -5.20 -16.45 -4.76
CA ASN A 131 -6.30 -17.08 -5.48
C ASN A 131 -6.24 -16.66 -6.96
N ASN A 132 -5.37 -17.31 -7.71
CA ASN A 132 -5.15 -16.97 -9.12
C ASN A 132 -6.44 -17.07 -9.96
N LYS A 133 -7.34 -17.98 -9.62
CA LYS A 133 -8.62 -18.12 -10.33
C LYS A 133 -9.48 -16.86 -10.19
N GLN A 134 -9.62 -16.35 -8.96
CA GLN A 134 -10.40 -15.14 -8.70
C GLN A 134 -9.73 -13.90 -9.31
N ALA A 135 -8.41 -13.76 -9.13
CA ALA A 135 -7.65 -12.65 -9.70
C ALA A 135 -7.76 -12.62 -11.23
N SER A 136 -7.62 -13.78 -11.89
CA SER A 136 -7.75 -13.86 -13.35
C SER A 136 -9.15 -13.55 -13.83
N ALA A 137 -10.19 -14.03 -13.13
CA ALA A 137 -11.58 -13.73 -13.47
C ALA A 137 -11.87 -12.23 -13.36
N GLU A 138 -11.42 -11.60 -12.29
CA GLU A 138 -11.60 -10.16 -12.09
C GLU A 138 -10.85 -9.32 -13.14
N LEU A 139 -9.64 -9.72 -13.51
CA LEU A 139 -8.90 -9.05 -14.58
C LEU A 139 -9.62 -9.19 -15.93
N GLU A 140 -10.15 -10.37 -16.26
CA GLU A 140 -10.85 -10.60 -17.52
C GLU A 140 -12.13 -9.77 -17.64
N GLU A 141 -12.77 -9.45 -16.53
CA GLU A 141 -13.95 -8.58 -16.49
C GLU A 141 -13.60 -7.08 -16.61
N ASN A 142 -12.32 -6.71 -16.46
CA ASN A 142 -11.90 -5.32 -16.32
C ASN A 142 -10.98 -4.82 -17.46
N TRP A 143 -11.35 -5.07 -18.72
CA TRP A 143 -10.62 -4.58 -19.90
C TRP A 143 -10.49 -3.04 -19.96
N ASN A 144 -11.32 -2.33 -19.19
CA ASN A 144 -11.26 -0.86 -19.10
C ASN A 144 -9.91 -0.32 -18.61
N ILE A 145 -9.14 -1.10 -17.85
CA ILE A 145 -7.80 -0.71 -17.37
C ILE A 145 -6.84 -0.42 -18.52
N LEU A 146 -6.98 -1.11 -19.66
CA LEU A 146 -6.14 -0.89 -20.83
C LEU A 146 -6.38 0.44 -21.53
N SER A 147 -7.45 1.16 -21.18
CA SER A 147 -7.69 2.52 -21.69
C SER A 147 -6.57 3.49 -21.32
N GLU A 148 -5.87 3.26 -20.22
CA GLU A 148 -4.67 3.99 -19.82
C GLU A 148 -3.51 3.77 -20.81
N ALA A 149 -3.24 2.51 -21.16
CA ALA A 149 -2.21 2.16 -22.14
C ALA A 149 -2.48 2.84 -23.49
N VAL A 150 -3.72 2.79 -23.95
CA VAL A 150 -4.14 3.44 -25.23
C VAL A 150 -3.93 4.95 -25.15
N GLN A 151 -4.33 5.58 -24.05
CA GLN A 151 -4.13 7.00 -23.83
C GLN A 151 -2.64 7.39 -23.82
N THR A 152 -1.80 6.57 -23.19
CA THR A 152 -0.35 6.79 -23.10
C THR A 152 0.28 6.73 -24.49
N VAL A 153 -0.07 5.74 -25.29
CA VAL A 153 0.44 5.60 -26.67
C VAL A 153 -0.04 6.76 -27.57
N LEU A 154 -1.30 7.17 -27.47
CA LEU A 154 -1.80 8.35 -28.19
C LEU A 154 -1.04 9.63 -27.82
N ARG A 155 -0.75 9.84 -26.53
CA ARG A 155 0.06 10.99 -26.10
C ARG A 155 1.48 10.93 -26.62
N LYS A 156 2.10 9.76 -26.60
CA LYS A 156 3.43 9.53 -27.21
C LYS A 156 3.44 9.88 -28.70
N SER A 157 2.36 9.62 -29.42
CA SER A 157 2.22 9.99 -30.85
C SER A 157 1.91 11.48 -31.08
N GLY A 158 1.80 12.29 -30.01
CA GLY A 158 1.55 13.74 -30.08
C GLY A 158 0.06 14.14 -30.03
N ASP A 159 -0.86 13.22 -29.77
CA ASP A 159 -2.28 13.53 -29.67
C ASP A 159 -2.63 14.21 -28.35
N VAL A 160 -2.73 15.53 -28.36
CA VAL A 160 -3.13 16.34 -27.20
C VAL A 160 -4.58 16.09 -26.77
N SER A 161 -5.40 15.50 -27.63
CA SER A 161 -6.81 15.19 -27.36
C SER A 161 -7.03 13.75 -26.86
N ALA A 162 -5.97 12.96 -26.65
CA ALA A 162 -6.00 11.55 -26.30
C ALA A 162 -6.99 11.23 -25.15
N TYR A 163 -6.93 12.00 -24.06
CA TYR A 163 -7.85 11.82 -22.93
C TYR A 163 -9.33 11.94 -23.34
N ASN A 164 -9.68 13.00 -24.09
CA ASN A 164 -11.05 13.24 -24.49
C ASN A 164 -11.55 12.20 -25.51
N LYS A 165 -10.68 11.70 -26.38
CA LYS A 165 -10.99 10.62 -27.32
C LYS A 165 -11.31 9.33 -26.56
N ILE A 166 -10.42 8.90 -25.68
CA ILE A 166 -10.61 7.67 -24.90
C ILE A 166 -11.82 7.79 -23.97
N LYS A 167 -11.99 8.92 -23.30
CA LYS A 167 -13.18 9.19 -22.48
C LYS A 167 -14.50 9.03 -23.25
N LYS A 168 -14.58 9.51 -24.50
CA LYS A 168 -15.78 9.35 -25.34
C LYS A 168 -16.03 7.88 -25.73
N LEU A 169 -14.97 7.11 -25.93
CA LEU A 169 -15.06 5.71 -26.36
C LEU A 169 -15.40 4.77 -25.20
N THR A 170 -14.96 5.07 -23.98
CA THR A 170 -15.02 4.15 -22.83
C THR A 170 -16.05 4.56 -21.77
N ARG A 171 -16.39 5.84 -21.63
CA ARG A 171 -17.27 6.29 -20.55
C ARG A 171 -18.67 5.69 -20.65
N GLY A 172 -19.07 4.96 -19.59
CA GLY A 172 -20.37 4.31 -19.51
C GLY A 172 -20.52 3.06 -20.38
N LYS A 173 -19.43 2.58 -20.97
CA LYS A 173 -19.42 1.36 -21.78
C LYS A 173 -18.37 0.41 -21.20
N PRO A 174 -18.76 -0.78 -20.70
CA PRO A 174 -17.78 -1.78 -20.30
C PRO A 174 -17.01 -2.25 -21.53
N LEU A 175 -15.68 -2.24 -21.44
CA LEU A 175 -14.83 -2.86 -22.46
C LEU A 175 -14.72 -4.35 -22.17
N ASN A 176 -14.79 -5.13 -23.22
CA ASN A 176 -14.35 -6.52 -23.26
C ASN A 176 -13.26 -6.67 -24.31
N ARG A 177 -12.67 -7.83 -24.44
CA ARG A 177 -11.60 -8.10 -25.40
C ARG A 177 -11.95 -7.62 -26.82
N LYS A 178 -13.16 -7.94 -27.31
CA LYS A 178 -13.58 -7.59 -28.65
C LYS A 178 -13.69 -6.07 -28.83
N SER A 179 -14.40 -5.39 -27.94
CA SER A 179 -14.58 -3.93 -28.01
C SER A 179 -13.28 -3.17 -27.80
N TYR A 180 -12.32 -3.73 -27.04
CA TYR A 180 -10.98 -3.19 -26.90
C TYR A 180 -10.21 -3.28 -28.24
N ILE A 181 -10.20 -4.44 -28.88
CA ILE A 181 -9.57 -4.63 -30.19
C ILE A 181 -10.18 -3.69 -31.23
N ASP A 182 -11.51 -3.66 -31.33
CA ASP A 182 -12.23 -2.77 -32.26
C ASP A 182 -11.86 -1.29 -32.03
N MET A 183 -11.74 -0.90 -30.76
CA MET A 183 -11.31 0.45 -30.37
C MET A 183 -9.89 0.74 -30.86
N VAL A 184 -8.92 -0.13 -30.58
CA VAL A 184 -7.51 0.05 -30.97
C VAL A 184 -7.38 0.11 -32.48
N GLU A 185 -8.09 -0.75 -33.22
CA GLU A 185 -8.11 -0.78 -34.68
C GLU A 185 -8.65 0.53 -35.29
N SER A 186 -9.62 1.16 -34.66
CA SER A 186 -10.22 2.42 -35.10
C SER A 186 -9.32 3.65 -34.93
N LEU A 187 -8.24 3.53 -34.16
CA LEU A 187 -7.32 4.63 -33.87
C LEU A 187 -6.30 4.81 -35.01
N ASP A 188 -5.99 6.05 -35.31
CA ASP A 188 -4.92 6.44 -36.25
C ASP A 188 -3.57 6.40 -35.48
N LEU A 189 -2.94 5.22 -35.44
CA LEU A 189 -1.67 4.94 -34.81
C LEU A 189 -0.71 4.29 -35.79
N LYS A 190 0.59 4.44 -35.53
CA LYS A 190 1.62 3.73 -36.30
C LYS A 190 1.45 2.20 -36.08
N PRO A 191 1.79 1.39 -37.11
CA PRO A 191 1.65 -0.07 -37.03
C PRO A 191 2.30 -0.68 -35.79
N ASP A 192 3.50 -0.24 -35.42
CA ASP A 192 4.24 -0.74 -34.26
C ASP A 192 3.52 -0.44 -32.94
N ASP A 193 3.06 0.81 -32.76
CA ASP A 193 2.32 1.23 -31.57
C ASP A 193 0.96 0.48 -31.48
N LYS A 194 0.29 0.27 -32.60
CA LYS A 194 -0.95 -0.53 -32.67
C LYS A 194 -0.70 -2.00 -32.33
N SER A 195 0.37 -2.58 -32.85
CA SER A 195 0.77 -3.97 -32.53
C SER A 195 1.03 -4.15 -31.03
N VAL A 196 1.72 -3.21 -30.39
CA VAL A 196 1.95 -3.23 -28.93
C VAL A 196 0.62 -3.24 -28.19
N LEU A 197 -0.31 -2.34 -28.51
CA LEU A 197 -1.61 -2.30 -27.83
C LEU A 197 -2.43 -3.57 -28.04
N LEU A 198 -2.44 -4.14 -29.24
CA LEU A 198 -3.16 -5.38 -29.55
C LEU A 198 -2.59 -6.61 -28.85
N SER A 199 -1.32 -6.57 -28.44
CA SER A 199 -0.68 -7.64 -27.66
C SER A 199 -1.02 -7.60 -26.16
N LEU A 200 -1.59 -6.48 -25.67
CA LEU A 200 -1.93 -6.32 -24.26
C LEU A 200 -3.22 -7.05 -23.89
N SER A 201 -3.22 -7.52 -22.66
CA SER A 201 -4.39 -7.96 -21.92
C SER A 201 -4.36 -7.40 -20.50
N PRO A 202 -5.48 -7.37 -19.76
CA PRO A 202 -5.44 -6.97 -18.35
C PRO A 202 -4.42 -7.75 -17.52
N ALA A 203 -4.21 -9.04 -17.83
CA ALA A 203 -3.25 -9.89 -17.14
C ALA A 203 -1.78 -9.62 -17.52
N THR A 204 -1.51 -9.05 -18.69
CA THR A 204 -0.14 -8.76 -19.17
C THR A 204 0.27 -7.30 -19.04
N TYR A 205 -0.65 -6.42 -18.64
CA TYR A 205 -0.38 -4.99 -18.44
C TYR A 205 0.25 -4.74 -17.07
N LEU A 206 1.47 -5.23 -16.87
CA LEU A 206 2.21 -5.21 -15.60
C LEU A 206 3.31 -4.13 -15.55
N GLY A 207 3.59 -3.45 -16.67
CA GLY A 207 4.73 -2.54 -16.77
C GLY A 207 6.06 -3.27 -16.50
N GLU A 208 6.96 -2.60 -15.79
CA GLU A 208 8.32 -3.09 -15.51
C GLU A 208 8.41 -3.86 -14.17
N ILE A 209 7.29 -4.22 -13.54
CA ILE A 209 7.32 -4.79 -12.18
C ILE A 209 8.12 -6.11 -12.11
N ALA A 210 8.04 -6.95 -13.13
CA ALA A 210 8.80 -8.21 -13.16
C ALA A 210 10.30 -7.94 -13.09
N LYS A 211 10.80 -6.98 -13.88
CA LYS A 211 12.20 -6.57 -13.89
C LYS A 211 12.63 -5.94 -12.56
N ILE A 212 11.78 -5.09 -11.97
CA ILE A 212 12.07 -4.48 -10.66
C ILE A 212 12.20 -5.56 -9.59
N LEU A 213 11.37 -6.60 -9.63
CA LEU A 213 11.42 -7.70 -8.65
C LEU A 213 12.64 -8.62 -8.84
N GLU A 214 13.21 -8.71 -10.05
CA GLU A 214 14.45 -9.45 -10.30
C GLU A 214 15.68 -8.73 -9.71
N ASP A 215 15.62 -7.40 -9.56
CA ASP A 215 16.70 -6.56 -9.05
C ASP A 215 16.66 -6.41 -7.50
N LEU A 216 15.64 -6.97 -6.79
CA LEU A 216 15.49 -6.94 -5.33
C LEU A 216 15.98 -8.24 -4.66
#